data_98f9dd7df2b295863056f3fee73e253e
#
_entry.id   98f9dd7df2b295863056f3fee73e253e
#
_cell.length_a   1.000
_cell.length_b   1.000
_cell.length_c   1.000
_cell.angle_alpha   90.00
_cell.angle_beta   90.00
_cell.angle_gamma   90.00
#
_symmetry.space_group_name_H-M   'P 1'
#
loop_
_entity.id
_entity.type
_entity.pdbx_description
1 polymer ?
#
loop_
_entity_poly.entity_id
_entity_poly.type
_entity_poly.pdbx_seq_one_letter_code
_entity_poly.pdbx_strand_id
1 'polypeptide(L)'
;MTVVIVVAALAVLALVTQAGVFLAQRAHPAQGRMVEVAGGTLHVLDIGPRDAAGPPIVMLHGASSNLEVMRQPVGERLARKHRVILIDRPGHGWSTRVRLEDSTPEIQARMIEEALAKLGINRAIFVVHSWAGALGARIALDYPRAVAGLVMLAPVAYPWPGGVGRYNRLIATPVIGPLFAYTITLPLGLVLAEPGARGVFLPQTMPDGFVKNTATPLLLRPREFIANARDLVTLKAAVAEQAPRYAEIKAPVTIITGEADKTVSTNIHSRPFAANAPNAKLIVLPGVGHMIQQAAPDLVIAEVEAMLSGTAPGAEAAAAH
;
A
#
# COMPACT_ATOMS: atom_id res chain seq x y z
N MET A 1 23.24 25.87 -30.45
CA MET A 1 22.82 24.61 -31.11
C MET A 1 22.56 23.50 -30.08
N THR A 2 23.50 23.13 -29.22
CA THR A 2 23.34 22.04 -28.23
C THR A 2 22.17 22.23 -27.26
N VAL A 3 21.96 23.43 -26.71
CA VAL A 3 20.84 23.72 -25.79
C VAL A 3 19.49 23.53 -26.48
N VAL A 4 19.34 23.98 -27.71
CA VAL A 4 18.11 23.81 -28.47
C VAL A 4 17.79 22.35 -28.73
N ILE A 5 18.79 21.53 -29.05
CA ILE A 5 18.64 20.09 -29.26
C ILE A 5 18.20 19.41 -27.95
N VAL A 6 18.82 19.75 -26.82
CA VAL A 6 18.44 19.19 -25.50
C VAL A 6 17.00 19.55 -25.14
N VAL A 7 16.63 20.82 -25.28
CA VAL A 7 15.26 21.27 -25.00
C VAL A 7 14.24 20.58 -25.91
N ALA A 8 14.54 20.45 -27.20
CA ALA A 8 13.68 19.73 -28.13
C ALA A 8 13.53 18.25 -27.77
N ALA A 9 14.62 17.56 -27.40
CA ALA A 9 14.57 16.17 -26.94
C ALA A 9 13.72 16.00 -25.67
N LEU A 10 13.87 16.87 -24.68
CA LEU A 10 13.07 16.86 -23.47
C LEU A 10 11.57 17.12 -23.77
N ALA A 11 11.27 18.03 -24.70
CA ALA A 11 9.90 18.28 -25.12
C ALA A 11 9.26 17.05 -25.78
N VAL A 12 10.00 16.36 -26.66
CA VAL A 12 9.53 15.11 -27.28
C VAL A 12 9.29 14.03 -26.21
N LEU A 13 10.20 13.84 -25.27
CA LEU A 13 10.04 12.89 -24.18
C LEU A 13 8.83 13.23 -23.30
N ALA A 14 8.57 14.52 -23.03
CA ALA A 14 7.40 14.96 -22.31
C ALA A 14 6.11 14.64 -23.06
N LEU A 15 6.07 14.85 -24.37
CA LEU A 15 4.92 14.48 -25.20
C LEU A 15 4.68 12.96 -25.21
N VAL A 16 5.74 12.16 -25.35
CA VAL A 16 5.67 10.69 -25.25
C VAL A 16 5.13 10.27 -23.88
N THR A 17 5.61 10.93 -22.82
CA THR A 17 5.12 10.66 -21.46
C THR A 17 3.63 10.97 -21.33
N GLN A 18 3.15 12.13 -21.82
CA GLN A 18 1.72 12.49 -21.77
C GLN A 18 0.85 11.54 -22.61
N ALA A 19 1.32 11.15 -23.78
CA ALA A 19 0.63 10.13 -24.59
C ALA A 19 0.53 8.79 -23.87
N GLY A 20 1.61 8.35 -23.25
CA GLY A 20 1.63 7.12 -22.46
C GLY A 20 0.74 7.18 -21.21
N VAL A 21 0.70 8.33 -20.51
CA VAL A 21 -0.24 8.59 -19.41
C VAL A 21 -1.69 8.43 -19.88
N PHE A 22 -2.03 9.06 -21.01
CA PHE A 22 -3.37 8.97 -21.59
C PHE A 22 -3.74 7.51 -21.93
N LEU A 23 -2.82 6.77 -22.56
CA LEU A 23 -3.04 5.37 -22.89
C LEU A 23 -3.19 4.48 -21.66
N ALA A 24 -2.35 4.68 -20.63
CA ALA A 24 -2.44 3.94 -19.38
C ALA A 24 -3.78 4.19 -18.67
N GLN A 25 -4.23 5.44 -18.60
CA GLN A 25 -5.52 5.79 -17.99
C GLN A 25 -6.70 5.22 -18.76
N ARG A 26 -6.62 5.22 -20.11
CA ARG A 26 -7.66 4.63 -20.97
C ARG A 26 -7.72 3.11 -20.87
N ALA A 27 -6.57 2.46 -20.69
CA ALA A 27 -6.49 1.02 -20.52
C ALA A 27 -6.97 0.54 -19.12
N HIS A 28 -6.84 1.39 -18.11
CA HIS A 28 -7.17 1.08 -16.72
C HIS A 28 -8.06 2.18 -16.10
N PRO A 29 -9.33 2.31 -16.54
CA PRO A 29 -10.24 3.32 -16.01
C PRO A 29 -10.55 3.09 -14.52
N ALA A 30 -10.81 4.17 -13.79
CA ALA A 30 -11.25 4.08 -12.40
C ALA A 30 -12.54 3.29 -12.28
N GLN A 31 -12.57 2.36 -11.32
CA GLN A 31 -13.77 1.61 -10.94
C GLN A 31 -14.15 2.02 -9.51
N GLY A 32 -15.45 2.05 -9.22
CA GLY A 32 -15.89 2.47 -7.88
C GLY A 32 -16.17 3.95 -7.78
N ARG A 33 -15.79 4.61 -6.69
CA ARG A 33 -16.10 6.01 -6.43
C ARG A 33 -14.91 6.82 -5.96
N MET A 34 -15.02 8.12 -6.15
CA MET A 34 -14.08 9.11 -5.65
C MET A 34 -14.66 9.76 -4.39
N VAL A 35 -13.91 9.75 -3.29
CA VAL A 35 -14.30 10.33 -2.01
C VAL A 35 -13.39 11.52 -1.73
N GLU A 36 -13.94 12.71 -1.72
CA GLU A 36 -13.20 13.93 -1.38
C GLU A 36 -12.84 13.93 0.11
N VAL A 37 -11.60 14.28 0.43
CA VAL A 37 -11.07 14.40 1.79
C VAL A 37 -10.16 15.63 1.90
N ALA A 38 -9.90 16.06 3.12
CA ALA A 38 -8.92 17.11 3.33
C ALA A 38 -7.54 16.69 2.81
N GLY A 39 -7.05 17.39 1.78
CA GLY A 39 -5.76 17.10 1.15
C GLY A 39 -5.82 16.28 -0.14
N GLY A 40 -7.01 15.89 -0.62
CA GLY A 40 -7.13 15.18 -1.90
C GLY A 40 -8.46 14.48 -2.12
N THR A 41 -8.43 13.51 -3.01
CA THR A 41 -9.59 12.65 -3.32
C THR A 41 -9.13 11.20 -3.30
N LEU A 42 -9.82 10.33 -2.58
CA LEU A 42 -9.50 8.92 -2.53
C LEU A 42 -10.39 8.10 -3.46
N HIS A 43 -9.78 7.26 -4.26
CA HIS A 43 -10.44 6.26 -5.06
C HIS A 43 -10.73 5.03 -4.20
N VAL A 44 -12.00 4.64 -4.16
CA VAL A 44 -12.50 3.58 -3.30
C VAL A 44 -13.34 2.60 -4.12
N LEU A 45 -12.97 1.35 -4.07
CA LEU A 45 -13.74 0.23 -4.61
C LEU A 45 -14.42 -0.51 -3.45
N ASP A 46 -15.75 -0.40 -3.36
CA ASP A 46 -16.61 -0.97 -2.32
C ASP A 46 -17.36 -2.17 -2.93
N ILE A 47 -16.92 -3.38 -2.61
CA ILE A 47 -17.42 -4.64 -3.19
C ILE A 47 -17.93 -5.62 -2.13
N GLY A 48 -18.72 -6.58 -2.56
CA GLY A 48 -19.37 -7.57 -1.70
C GLY A 48 -20.67 -7.07 -1.08
N PRO A 49 -21.35 -7.93 -0.27
CA PRO A 49 -22.63 -7.60 0.32
C PRO A 49 -22.48 -6.51 1.39
N ARG A 50 -23.30 -5.47 1.29
CA ARG A 50 -23.25 -4.33 2.24
C ARG A 50 -23.88 -4.65 3.59
N ASP A 51 -24.74 -5.64 3.62
CA ASP A 51 -25.44 -6.20 4.79
C ASP A 51 -24.73 -7.42 5.39
N ALA A 52 -23.49 -7.68 4.97
CA ALA A 52 -22.66 -8.75 5.55
C ALA A 52 -22.51 -8.55 7.07
N ALA A 53 -22.57 -9.65 7.80
CA ALA A 53 -22.34 -9.63 9.25
C ALA A 53 -20.92 -9.24 9.60
N GLY A 54 -20.75 -8.43 10.65
CA GLY A 54 -19.44 -7.99 11.15
C GLY A 54 -18.93 -6.71 10.49
N PRO A 55 -17.74 -6.25 10.93
CA PRO A 55 -17.11 -5.05 10.39
C PRO A 55 -16.64 -5.27 8.94
N PRO A 56 -16.69 -4.24 8.07
CA PRO A 56 -16.11 -4.32 6.73
C PRO A 56 -14.59 -4.53 6.80
N ILE A 57 -14.03 -5.04 5.70
CA ILE A 57 -12.61 -5.26 5.52
C ILE A 57 -12.04 -4.13 4.67
N VAL A 58 -11.10 -3.35 5.21
CA VAL A 58 -10.39 -2.30 4.48
C VAL A 58 -9.03 -2.81 4.03
N MET A 59 -8.74 -2.74 2.74
CA MET A 59 -7.48 -3.24 2.17
C MET A 59 -6.63 -2.10 1.63
N LEU A 60 -5.36 -2.03 2.09
CA LEU A 60 -4.40 -0.99 1.72
C LEU A 60 -3.13 -1.59 1.12
N HIS A 61 -2.80 -1.14 -0.09
CA HIS A 61 -1.67 -1.61 -0.86
C HIS A 61 -0.32 -1.02 -0.40
N GLY A 62 0.79 -1.65 -0.81
CA GLY A 62 2.15 -1.22 -0.52
C GLY A 62 2.66 -0.05 -1.39
N ALA A 63 3.97 0.18 -1.38
CA ALA A 63 4.62 1.09 -2.30
C ALA A 63 4.62 0.53 -3.73
N SER A 64 4.76 1.41 -4.72
CA SER A 64 4.87 1.07 -6.14
C SER A 64 3.72 0.18 -6.63
N SER A 65 2.51 0.38 -6.12
CA SER A 65 1.32 -0.38 -6.46
C SER A 65 0.05 0.45 -6.28
N ASN A 66 -1.10 -0.18 -6.50
CA ASN A 66 -2.43 0.37 -6.33
C ASN A 66 -3.38 -0.70 -5.74
N LEU A 67 -4.66 -0.40 -5.58
CA LEU A 67 -5.64 -1.30 -4.96
C LEU A 67 -5.79 -2.65 -5.67
N GLU A 68 -5.51 -2.74 -6.97
CA GLU A 68 -5.64 -3.99 -7.75
C GLU A 68 -4.74 -5.12 -7.24
N VAL A 69 -3.59 -4.79 -6.65
CA VAL A 69 -2.67 -5.78 -6.06
C VAL A 69 -3.30 -6.46 -4.83
N MET A 70 -4.19 -5.78 -4.13
CA MET A 70 -4.94 -6.32 -2.99
C MET A 70 -6.27 -6.94 -3.42
N ARG A 71 -6.86 -6.44 -4.52
CA ARG A 71 -8.12 -6.94 -5.06
C ARG A 71 -7.99 -8.40 -5.47
N GLN A 72 -6.95 -8.72 -6.24
CA GLN A 72 -6.65 -10.08 -6.66
C GLN A 72 -5.38 -10.58 -5.96
N PRO A 73 -5.36 -11.76 -5.36
CA PRO A 73 -6.39 -12.82 -5.33
C PRO A 73 -7.22 -12.84 -4.02
N VAL A 74 -7.05 -11.87 -3.13
CA VAL A 74 -7.65 -11.91 -1.77
C VAL A 74 -8.97 -11.15 -1.71
N GLY A 75 -8.98 -9.88 -2.15
CA GLY A 75 -10.14 -8.98 -1.99
C GLY A 75 -11.42 -9.51 -2.63
N GLU A 76 -11.37 -9.97 -3.89
CA GLU A 76 -12.55 -10.51 -4.59
C GLU A 76 -13.07 -11.80 -3.95
N ARG A 77 -12.20 -12.62 -3.38
CA ARG A 77 -12.59 -13.85 -2.70
C ARG A 77 -13.30 -13.54 -1.38
N LEU A 78 -12.77 -12.62 -0.59
CA LEU A 78 -13.41 -12.13 0.63
C LEU A 78 -14.74 -11.45 0.33
N ALA A 79 -14.84 -10.73 -0.79
CA ALA A 79 -16.05 -10.03 -1.22
C ALA A 79 -17.22 -10.97 -1.59
N ARG A 80 -16.99 -12.26 -1.71
CA ARG A 80 -18.09 -13.23 -1.89
C ARG A 80 -18.99 -13.35 -0.65
N LYS A 81 -18.46 -13.03 0.54
CA LYS A 81 -19.16 -13.17 1.81
C LYS A 81 -19.15 -11.90 2.66
N HIS A 82 -18.18 -11.00 2.46
CA HIS A 82 -17.93 -9.86 3.32
C HIS A 82 -17.92 -8.56 2.50
N ARG A 83 -18.23 -7.44 3.15
CA ARG A 83 -18.03 -6.12 2.54
C ARG A 83 -16.54 -5.79 2.55
N VAL A 84 -15.95 -5.53 1.38
CA VAL A 84 -14.55 -5.23 1.19
C VAL A 84 -14.38 -3.85 0.58
N ILE A 85 -13.59 -3.02 1.22
CA ILE A 85 -13.27 -1.65 0.82
C ILE A 85 -11.79 -1.62 0.42
N LEU A 86 -11.54 -1.53 -0.87
CA LEU A 86 -10.18 -1.36 -1.39
C LEU A 86 -9.95 0.12 -1.65
N ILE A 87 -8.84 0.66 -1.19
CA ILE A 87 -8.50 2.08 -1.32
C ILE A 87 -7.15 2.23 -2.01
N ASP A 88 -7.12 3.02 -3.08
CA ASP A 88 -5.86 3.57 -3.56
C ASP A 88 -5.34 4.56 -2.53
N ARG A 89 -4.12 4.33 -1.99
CA ARG A 89 -3.53 5.25 -1.02
C ARG A 89 -3.38 6.66 -1.61
N PRO A 90 -3.40 7.73 -0.79
CA PRO A 90 -3.26 9.10 -1.26
C PRO A 90 -2.09 9.29 -2.22
N GLY A 91 -2.38 9.75 -3.44
CA GLY A 91 -1.39 9.96 -4.52
C GLY A 91 -1.03 8.73 -5.34
N HIS A 92 -1.73 7.60 -5.15
CA HIS A 92 -1.53 6.36 -5.90
C HIS A 92 -2.81 5.96 -6.65
N GLY A 93 -2.66 5.13 -7.67
CA GLY A 93 -3.77 4.67 -8.48
C GLY A 93 -4.61 5.84 -9.00
N TRP A 94 -5.88 5.87 -8.69
CA TRP A 94 -6.77 6.97 -9.05
C TRP A 94 -6.97 7.99 -7.92
N SER A 95 -6.38 7.76 -6.74
CA SER A 95 -6.36 8.73 -5.65
C SER A 95 -5.44 9.90 -5.94
N THR A 96 -5.84 11.08 -5.48
CA THR A 96 -5.01 12.29 -5.58
C THR A 96 -4.48 12.69 -4.21
N ARG A 97 -3.40 13.47 -4.23
CA ARG A 97 -2.83 14.16 -3.08
C ARG A 97 -2.45 15.56 -3.54
N VAL A 98 -3.06 16.59 -2.93
CA VAL A 98 -2.85 17.98 -3.35
C VAL A 98 -1.39 18.38 -3.16
N ARG A 99 -0.86 18.14 -1.97
CA ARG A 99 0.54 18.38 -1.63
C ARG A 99 1.29 17.06 -1.67
N LEU A 100 2.24 16.95 -2.59
CA LEU A 100 3.04 15.72 -2.70
C LEU A 100 3.94 15.47 -1.48
N GLU A 101 4.18 16.50 -0.67
CA GLU A 101 4.89 16.46 0.62
C GLU A 101 4.12 15.72 1.70
N ASP A 102 2.79 15.64 1.62
CA ASP A 102 1.92 14.96 2.57
C ASP A 102 2.03 13.43 2.43
N SER A 103 3.26 12.91 2.64
CA SER A 103 3.68 11.55 2.28
C SER A 103 3.82 10.59 3.47
N THR A 104 3.64 11.08 4.70
CA THR A 104 3.81 10.26 5.90
C THR A 104 2.62 9.32 6.16
N PRO A 105 2.83 8.19 6.86
CA PRO A 105 1.72 7.33 7.31
C PRO A 105 0.67 8.07 8.13
N GLU A 106 1.07 9.06 8.94
CA GLU A 106 0.17 9.88 9.75
C GLU A 106 -0.83 10.66 8.90
N ILE A 107 -0.33 11.38 7.89
CA ILE A 107 -1.19 12.19 7.02
C ILE A 107 -2.10 11.28 6.19
N GLN A 108 -1.57 10.18 5.68
CA GLN A 108 -2.37 9.21 4.92
C GLN A 108 -3.42 8.53 5.81
N ALA A 109 -3.11 8.22 7.07
CA ALA A 109 -4.07 7.68 8.04
C ALA A 109 -5.26 8.63 8.23
N ARG A 110 -5.01 9.92 8.45
CA ARG A 110 -6.07 10.93 8.58
C ARG A 110 -6.97 11.01 7.35
N MET A 111 -6.38 11.00 6.14
CA MET A 111 -7.15 11.04 4.89
C MET A 111 -8.02 9.79 4.71
N ILE A 112 -7.50 8.61 5.07
CA ILE A 112 -8.24 7.34 4.98
C ILE A 112 -9.37 7.31 6.01
N GLU A 113 -9.13 7.70 7.25
CA GLU A 113 -10.16 7.76 8.28
C GLU A 113 -11.28 8.74 7.93
N GLU A 114 -10.96 9.91 7.37
CA GLU A 114 -11.97 10.84 6.87
C GLU A 114 -12.82 10.22 5.74
N ALA A 115 -12.19 9.49 4.82
CA ALA A 115 -12.91 8.81 3.76
C ALA A 115 -13.83 7.71 4.30
N LEU A 116 -13.37 6.89 5.25
CA LEU A 116 -14.16 5.84 5.89
C LEU A 116 -15.35 6.44 6.66
N ALA A 117 -15.15 7.53 7.39
CA ALA A 117 -16.23 8.24 8.07
C ALA A 117 -17.32 8.73 7.09
N LYS A 118 -16.92 9.31 5.94
CA LYS A 118 -17.85 9.72 4.86
C LYS A 118 -18.59 8.54 4.22
N LEU A 119 -18.02 7.33 4.29
CA LEU A 119 -18.64 6.09 3.84
C LEU A 119 -19.55 5.43 4.90
N GLY A 120 -19.64 6.04 6.09
CA GLY A 120 -20.37 5.48 7.22
C GLY A 120 -19.69 4.27 7.87
N ILE A 121 -18.36 4.15 7.69
CA ILE A 121 -17.56 3.05 8.22
C ILE A 121 -16.81 3.57 9.45
N ASN A 122 -17.30 3.20 10.63
CA ASN A 122 -16.74 3.65 11.90
C ASN A 122 -15.76 2.63 12.52
N ARG A 123 -15.79 1.38 12.04
CA ARG A 123 -14.92 0.31 12.52
C ARG A 123 -14.71 -0.73 11.43
N ALA A 124 -13.46 -1.17 11.22
CA ALA A 124 -13.11 -2.11 10.16
C ALA A 124 -11.97 -3.04 10.58
N ILE A 125 -11.83 -4.19 9.90
CA ILE A 125 -10.60 -4.96 9.89
C ILE A 125 -9.73 -4.41 8.77
N PHE A 126 -8.49 -4.03 9.09
CA PHE A 126 -7.53 -3.55 8.10
C PHE A 126 -6.61 -4.67 7.63
N VAL A 127 -6.50 -4.85 6.32
CA VAL A 127 -5.52 -5.76 5.69
C VAL A 127 -4.52 -4.89 4.93
N VAL A 128 -3.28 -4.88 5.37
CA VAL A 128 -2.26 -3.94 4.90
C VAL A 128 -1.02 -4.66 4.40
N HIS A 129 -0.43 -4.21 3.29
CA HIS A 129 0.74 -4.85 2.70
C HIS A 129 1.95 -3.91 2.68
N SER A 130 3.12 -4.42 3.04
CA SER A 130 4.42 -3.77 2.83
C SER A 130 4.49 -2.36 3.46
N TRP A 131 4.66 -1.29 2.69
CA TRP A 131 4.65 0.11 3.14
C TRP A 131 3.42 0.44 3.99
N ALA A 132 2.26 -0.08 3.59
CA ALA A 132 1.02 0.13 4.34
C ALA A 132 1.02 -0.55 5.71
N GLY A 133 1.99 -1.38 6.04
CA GLY A 133 2.21 -1.86 7.41
C GLY A 133 2.42 -0.72 8.40
N ALA A 134 3.26 0.25 8.05
CA ALA A 134 3.44 1.47 8.85
C ALA A 134 2.14 2.30 8.95
N LEU A 135 1.37 2.36 7.88
CA LEU A 135 0.08 3.06 7.84
C LEU A 135 -0.98 2.38 8.70
N GLY A 136 -1.11 1.04 8.61
CA GLY A 136 -2.05 0.28 9.45
C GLY A 136 -1.71 0.38 10.94
N ALA A 137 -0.43 0.32 11.28
CA ALA A 137 0.02 0.55 12.65
C ALA A 137 -0.30 1.98 13.13
N ARG A 138 -0.11 2.99 12.27
CA ARG A 138 -0.46 4.38 12.59
C ARG A 138 -1.96 4.57 12.79
N ILE A 139 -2.80 3.95 11.95
CA ILE A 139 -4.25 3.95 12.14
C ILE A 139 -4.62 3.30 13.48
N ALA A 140 -4.00 2.17 13.82
CA ALA A 140 -4.28 1.48 15.10
C ALA A 140 -3.85 2.29 16.33
N LEU A 141 -2.81 3.12 16.22
CA LEU A 141 -2.34 4.02 17.28
C LEU A 141 -3.22 5.25 17.46
N ASP A 142 -3.58 5.92 16.36
CA ASP A 142 -4.25 7.22 16.42
C ASP A 142 -5.78 7.11 16.39
N TYR A 143 -6.30 6.01 15.81
CA TYR A 143 -7.75 5.74 15.68
C TYR A 143 -8.14 4.37 16.24
N PRO A 144 -7.80 4.02 17.49
CA PRO A 144 -7.97 2.67 18.03
C PRO A 144 -9.42 2.18 18.00
N ARG A 145 -10.41 3.07 18.04
CA ARG A 145 -11.83 2.71 17.95
C ARG A 145 -12.25 2.29 16.55
N ALA A 146 -11.55 2.76 15.52
CA ALA A 146 -11.83 2.42 14.13
C ALA A 146 -11.27 1.04 13.72
N VAL A 147 -10.37 0.46 14.54
CA VAL A 147 -9.71 -0.81 14.20
C VAL A 147 -10.35 -1.95 14.96
N ALA A 148 -11.06 -2.82 14.25
CA ALA A 148 -11.57 -4.09 14.79
C ALA A 148 -10.48 -5.16 14.84
N GLY A 149 -9.51 -5.07 13.93
CA GLY A 149 -8.35 -5.94 13.83
C GLY A 149 -7.42 -5.50 12.72
N LEU A 150 -6.19 -5.98 12.74
CA LEU A 150 -5.14 -5.62 11.79
C LEU A 150 -4.43 -6.87 11.27
N VAL A 151 -4.52 -7.14 9.97
CA VAL A 151 -3.77 -8.19 9.28
C VAL A 151 -2.68 -7.53 8.45
N MET A 152 -1.42 -7.79 8.80
CA MET A 152 -0.24 -7.16 8.20
C MET A 152 0.53 -8.18 7.35
N LEU A 153 0.64 -7.90 6.06
CA LEU A 153 1.32 -8.76 5.08
C LEU A 153 2.70 -8.18 4.77
N ALA A 154 3.77 -8.86 5.17
CA ALA A 154 5.17 -8.43 5.00
C ALA A 154 5.38 -6.93 5.34
N PRO A 155 4.98 -6.46 6.55
CA PRO A 155 4.89 -5.04 6.87
C PRO A 155 6.24 -4.36 7.07
N VAL A 156 6.37 -3.10 6.63
CA VAL A 156 7.38 -2.19 7.14
C VAL A 156 6.89 -1.61 8.47
N ALA A 157 7.70 -1.73 9.53
CA ALA A 157 7.31 -1.27 10.86
C ALA A 157 8.44 -0.56 11.63
N TYR A 158 9.69 -0.79 11.30
CA TYR A 158 10.84 -0.24 12.00
C TYR A 158 11.83 0.44 11.06
N PRO A 159 12.70 1.34 11.56
CA PRO A 159 13.80 1.85 10.78
C PRO A 159 14.80 0.73 10.46
N TRP A 160 15.34 0.75 9.25
CA TRP A 160 16.27 -0.26 8.73
C TRP A 160 17.63 0.34 8.41
N PRO A 161 18.73 -0.46 8.38
CA PRO A 161 20.05 -0.02 7.92
C PRO A 161 20.01 0.47 6.46
N GLY A 162 20.84 1.47 6.14
CA GLY A 162 20.85 2.07 4.80
C GLY A 162 19.67 3.01 4.55
N GLY A 163 19.21 3.05 3.32
CA GLY A 163 18.14 3.96 2.89
C GLY A 163 17.39 3.40 1.68
N VAL A 164 16.56 4.23 1.08
CA VAL A 164 15.86 3.89 -0.17
C VAL A 164 16.76 4.09 -1.38
N GLY A 165 16.44 3.47 -2.51
CA GLY A 165 17.19 3.56 -3.76
C GLY A 165 17.49 5.02 -4.16
N ARG A 166 18.67 5.24 -4.76
CA ARG A 166 19.12 6.60 -5.15
C ARG A 166 18.13 7.30 -6.08
N TYR A 167 17.48 6.55 -6.95
CA TYR A 167 16.48 7.11 -7.87
C TYR A 167 15.26 7.69 -7.13
N ASN A 168 14.79 7.07 -6.03
CA ASN A 168 13.68 7.60 -5.23
C ASN A 168 14.06 8.96 -4.62
N ARG A 169 15.30 9.10 -4.12
CA ARG A 169 15.79 10.38 -3.61
C ARG A 169 15.85 11.44 -4.70
N LEU A 170 16.33 11.07 -5.89
CA LEU A 170 16.38 11.97 -7.05
C LEU A 170 14.98 12.44 -7.44
N ILE A 171 14.02 11.52 -7.56
CA ILE A 171 12.64 11.83 -7.95
C ILE A 171 11.91 12.65 -6.87
N ALA A 172 12.26 12.47 -5.60
CA ALA A 172 11.69 13.25 -4.50
C ALA A 172 12.23 14.69 -4.41
N THR A 173 13.33 15.03 -5.12
CA THR A 173 13.89 16.39 -5.09
C THR A 173 13.05 17.40 -5.87
N PRO A 174 12.88 18.64 -5.37
CA PRO A 174 12.23 19.70 -6.12
C PRO A 174 12.91 19.95 -7.46
N VAL A 175 12.18 20.35 -8.48
CA VAL A 175 12.65 20.68 -9.85
C VAL A 175 13.22 19.48 -10.62
N ILE A 176 14.25 18.81 -10.10
CA ILE A 176 14.91 17.68 -10.76
C ILE A 176 13.94 16.49 -10.85
N GLY A 177 13.27 16.16 -9.76
CA GLY A 177 12.30 15.07 -9.73
C GLY A 177 11.19 15.21 -10.77
N PRO A 178 10.46 16.34 -10.81
CA PRO A 178 9.49 16.61 -11.85
C PRO A 178 10.08 16.53 -13.27
N LEU A 179 11.26 17.09 -13.52
CA LEU A 179 11.89 16.99 -14.83
C LEU A 179 12.04 15.53 -15.29
N PHE A 180 12.58 14.67 -14.43
CA PHE A 180 12.73 13.24 -14.74
C PHE A 180 11.37 12.54 -14.85
N ALA A 181 10.45 12.81 -13.93
CA ALA A 181 9.14 12.16 -13.91
C ALA A 181 8.33 12.45 -15.17
N TYR A 182 8.37 13.70 -15.66
CA TYR A 182 7.62 14.13 -16.86
C TYR A 182 8.31 13.80 -18.19
N THR A 183 9.56 13.31 -18.19
CA THR A 183 10.30 13.04 -19.43
C THR A 183 10.74 11.58 -19.54
N ILE A 184 11.53 11.09 -18.60
CA ILE A 184 12.26 9.81 -18.70
C ILE A 184 11.52 8.65 -18.03
N THR A 185 10.82 8.93 -16.93
CA THR A 185 10.27 7.87 -16.05
C THR A 185 9.32 6.93 -16.76
N LEU A 186 8.38 7.44 -17.57
CA LEU A 186 7.41 6.57 -18.22
C LEU A 186 8.05 5.71 -19.32
N PRO A 187 8.81 6.26 -20.31
CA PRO A 187 9.44 5.43 -21.33
C PRO A 187 10.37 4.35 -20.75
N LEU A 188 11.19 4.72 -19.77
CA LEU A 188 12.09 3.77 -19.12
C LEU A 188 11.34 2.77 -18.23
N GLY A 189 10.33 3.26 -17.52
CA GLY A 189 9.51 2.47 -16.62
C GLY A 189 8.71 1.38 -17.33
N LEU A 190 8.21 1.63 -18.55
CA LEU A 190 7.55 0.59 -19.35
C LEU A 190 8.47 -0.60 -19.67
N VAL A 191 9.78 -0.36 -19.83
CA VAL A 191 10.76 -1.42 -20.05
C VAL A 191 11.13 -2.11 -18.73
N LEU A 192 11.20 -1.37 -17.62
CA LEU A 192 11.68 -1.87 -16.33
C LEU A 192 10.58 -2.39 -15.40
N ALA A 193 9.30 -2.14 -15.70
CA ALA A 193 8.19 -2.51 -14.83
C ALA A 193 8.11 -4.02 -14.58
N GLU A 194 8.21 -4.82 -15.64
CA GLU A 194 8.12 -6.27 -15.50
C GLU A 194 9.34 -6.88 -14.79
N PRO A 195 10.62 -6.58 -15.17
CA PRO A 195 11.78 -7.01 -14.40
C PRO A 195 11.74 -6.59 -12.94
N GLY A 196 11.32 -5.34 -12.66
CA GLY A 196 11.16 -4.83 -11.30
C GLY A 196 10.11 -5.60 -10.50
N ALA A 197 8.95 -5.85 -11.09
CA ALA A 197 7.90 -6.65 -10.47
C ALA A 197 8.36 -8.09 -10.20
N ARG A 198 9.02 -8.75 -11.17
CA ARG A 198 9.59 -10.10 -10.97
C ARG A 198 10.54 -10.15 -9.77
N GLY A 199 11.35 -9.11 -9.57
CA GLY A 199 12.27 -9.03 -8.44
C GLY A 199 11.58 -9.06 -7.07
N VAL A 200 10.41 -8.45 -6.97
CA VAL A 200 9.61 -8.40 -5.71
C VAL A 200 8.96 -9.75 -5.40
N PHE A 201 8.71 -10.58 -6.41
CA PHE A 201 8.13 -11.91 -6.21
C PHE A 201 9.12 -12.97 -5.73
N LEU A 202 10.43 -12.74 -5.90
CA LEU A 202 11.43 -13.76 -5.55
C LEU A 202 11.30 -14.25 -4.10
N PRO A 203 11.42 -15.57 -3.85
CA PRO A 203 11.73 -16.65 -4.78
C PRO A 203 10.54 -17.21 -5.59
N GLN A 204 9.31 -16.73 -5.36
CA GLN A 204 8.13 -17.15 -6.12
C GLN A 204 8.17 -16.63 -7.55
N THR A 205 7.47 -17.33 -8.44
CA THR A 205 7.24 -16.86 -9.81
C THR A 205 6.13 -15.82 -9.82
N MET A 206 6.36 -14.69 -10.50
CA MET A 206 5.31 -13.70 -10.74
C MET A 206 4.23 -14.30 -11.66
N PRO A 207 2.93 -14.16 -11.34
CA PRO A 207 1.85 -14.61 -12.20
C PRO A 207 1.88 -13.94 -13.58
N ASP A 208 1.51 -14.69 -14.62
CA ASP A 208 1.42 -14.16 -15.98
C ASP A 208 0.42 -12.98 -16.03
N GLY A 209 0.82 -11.96 -16.77
CA GLY A 209 0.00 -10.75 -16.92
C GLY A 209 -0.11 -9.87 -15.68
N PHE A 210 0.62 -10.16 -14.59
CA PHE A 210 0.54 -9.40 -13.33
C PHE A 210 0.62 -7.89 -13.54
N VAL A 211 1.64 -7.40 -14.25
CA VAL A 211 1.83 -5.95 -14.52
C VAL A 211 0.61 -5.31 -15.18
N LYS A 212 -0.01 -6.02 -16.14
CA LYS A 212 -1.23 -5.56 -16.81
C LYS A 212 -2.45 -5.64 -15.87
N ASN A 213 -2.66 -6.79 -15.24
CA ASN A 213 -3.85 -7.06 -14.44
C ASN A 213 -3.90 -6.19 -13.17
N THR A 214 -2.75 -5.75 -12.65
CA THR A 214 -2.66 -4.87 -11.48
C THR A 214 -2.52 -3.39 -11.86
N ALA A 215 -2.79 -3.01 -13.10
CA ALA A 215 -2.70 -1.63 -13.57
C ALA A 215 -1.37 -0.94 -13.22
N THR A 216 -0.26 -1.69 -13.16
CA THR A 216 1.07 -1.17 -12.81
C THR A 216 1.51 0.03 -13.67
N PRO A 217 1.14 0.16 -14.98
CA PRO A 217 1.47 1.35 -15.77
C PRO A 217 0.95 2.67 -15.17
N LEU A 218 -0.09 2.66 -14.35
CA LEU A 218 -0.57 3.86 -13.66
C LEU A 218 0.50 4.45 -12.72
N LEU A 219 1.34 3.61 -12.10
CA LEU A 219 2.46 4.05 -11.27
C LEU A 219 3.44 4.97 -12.01
N LEU A 220 3.58 4.80 -13.32
CA LEU A 220 4.54 5.56 -14.15
C LEU A 220 4.03 6.97 -14.49
N ARG A 221 2.82 7.33 -14.10
CA ARG A 221 2.31 8.70 -14.23
C ARG A 221 3.15 9.64 -13.35
N PRO A 222 3.57 10.79 -13.84
CA PRO A 222 4.55 11.65 -13.18
C PRO A 222 4.19 11.98 -11.72
N ARG A 223 2.95 12.40 -11.45
CA ARG A 223 2.52 12.77 -10.10
C ARG A 223 2.52 11.59 -9.15
N GLU A 224 2.06 10.42 -9.61
CA GLU A 224 2.04 9.20 -8.82
C GLU A 224 3.45 8.69 -8.55
N PHE A 225 4.33 8.73 -9.55
CA PHE A 225 5.72 8.32 -9.39
C PHE A 225 6.48 9.20 -8.38
N ILE A 226 6.25 10.52 -8.41
CA ILE A 226 6.80 11.45 -7.41
C ILE A 226 6.19 11.17 -6.03
N ALA A 227 4.87 10.95 -5.94
CA ALA A 227 4.20 10.62 -4.68
C ALA A 227 4.78 9.35 -4.04
N ASN A 228 4.96 8.29 -4.84
CA ASN A 228 5.58 7.03 -4.40
C ASN A 228 7.03 7.23 -3.92
N ALA A 229 7.82 8.00 -4.65
CA ALA A 229 9.21 8.29 -4.26
C ALA A 229 9.27 9.04 -2.92
N ARG A 230 8.39 10.01 -2.70
CA ARG A 230 8.29 10.76 -1.44
C ARG A 230 7.82 9.88 -0.29
N ASP A 231 6.81 9.02 -0.51
CA ASP A 231 6.37 8.03 0.47
C ASP A 231 7.53 7.15 0.96
N LEU A 232 8.39 6.69 0.04
CA LEU A 232 9.54 5.85 0.37
C LEU A 232 10.63 6.63 1.13
N VAL A 233 10.88 7.88 0.75
CA VAL A 233 11.94 8.70 1.37
C VAL A 233 11.58 9.10 2.80
N THR A 234 10.31 9.38 3.08
CA THR A 234 9.84 9.80 4.41
C THR A 234 9.59 8.65 5.37
N LEU A 235 9.39 7.43 4.86
CA LEU A 235 8.96 6.27 5.64
C LEU A 235 9.88 5.93 6.82
N LYS A 236 11.21 5.96 6.60
CA LYS A 236 12.16 5.56 7.65
C LYS A 236 12.09 6.45 8.90
N ALA A 237 11.94 7.76 8.71
CA ALA A 237 11.77 8.70 9.80
C ALA A 237 10.41 8.49 10.49
N ALA A 238 9.34 8.29 9.72
CA ALA A 238 8.01 8.06 10.25
C ALA A 238 7.92 6.79 11.11
N VAL A 239 8.51 5.68 10.66
CA VAL A 239 8.50 4.44 11.48
C VAL A 239 9.43 4.55 12.70
N ALA A 240 10.50 5.34 12.65
CA ALA A 240 11.33 5.60 13.82
C ALA A 240 10.57 6.37 14.91
N GLU A 241 9.71 7.30 14.50
CA GLU A 241 8.86 8.07 15.41
C GLU A 241 7.76 7.19 16.04
N GLN A 242 7.08 6.37 15.23
CA GLN A 242 5.92 5.62 15.72
C GLN A 242 6.26 4.29 16.40
N ALA A 243 7.43 3.67 16.11
CA ALA A 243 7.79 2.35 16.63
C ALA A 243 7.80 2.24 18.16
N PRO A 244 8.24 3.26 18.94
CA PRO A 244 8.18 3.20 20.40
C PRO A 244 6.75 3.05 20.96
N ARG A 245 5.73 3.37 20.16
CA ARG A 245 4.32 3.35 20.57
C ARG A 245 3.60 2.03 20.26
N TYR A 246 4.24 1.06 19.62
CA TYR A 246 3.55 -0.18 19.21
C TYR A 246 2.98 -0.99 20.37
N ALA A 247 3.51 -0.83 21.58
CA ALA A 247 2.92 -1.41 22.81
C ALA A 247 1.54 -0.83 23.17
N GLU A 248 1.16 0.33 22.61
CA GLU A 248 -0.16 0.97 22.82
C GLU A 248 -1.26 0.35 21.93
N ILE A 249 -0.91 -0.45 20.91
CA ILE A 249 -1.88 -1.07 19.99
C ILE A 249 -2.69 -2.12 20.73
N LYS A 250 -4.00 -1.85 20.87
CA LYS A 250 -4.94 -2.71 21.59
C LYS A 250 -5.68 -3.70 20.71
N ALA A 251 -5.84 -3.36 19.42
CA ALA A 251 -6.50 -4.24 18.46
C ALA A 251 -5.74 -5.57 18.31
N PRO A 252 -6.43 -6.68 18.04
CA PRO A 252 -5.77 -7.93 17.64
C PRO A 252 -5.01 -7.71 16.32
N VAL A 253 -3.79 -8.24 16.26
CA VAL A 253 -2.90 -8.12 15.09
C VAL A 253 -2.46 -9.51 14.63
N THR A 254 -2.62 -9.81 13.35
CA THR A 254 -1.97 -10.96 12.72
C THR A 254 -0.93 -10.46 11.72
N ILE A 255 0.31 -10.91 11.87
CA ILE A 255 1.40 -10.59 10.94
C ILE A 255 1.72 -11.85 10.15
N ILE A 256 1.66 -11.76 8.83
CA ILE A 256 2.06 -12.85 7.92
C ILE A 256 3.24 -12.35 7.10
N THR A 257 4.37 -13.03 7.18
CA THR A 257 5.62 -12.61 6.55
C THR A 257 6.36 -13.79 5.95
N GLY A 258 7.15 -13.54 4.91
CA GLY A 258 7.98 -14.56 4.26
C GLY A 258 9.38 -14.59 4.85
N GLU A 259 9.91 -15.77 5.13
CA GLU A 259 11.28 -15.93 5.61
C GLU A 259 12.32 -15.52 4.55
N ALA A 260 11.99 -15.75 3.27
CA ALA A 260 12.86 -15.43 2.13
C ALA A 260 12.64 -14.00 1.56
N ASP A 261 11.88 -13.15 2.26
CA ASP A 261 11.62 -11.77 1.83
C ASP A 261 12.92 -10.94 1.85
N LYS A 262 13.36 -10.53 0.65
CA LYS A 262 14.55 -9.66 0.45
C LYS A 262 14.18 -8.18 0.31
N THR A 263 12.89 -7.86 0.24
CA THR A 263 12.38 -6.49 0.12
C THR A 263 12.16 -5.87 1.49
N VAL A 264 11.48 -6.62 2.39
CA VAL A 264 11.18 -6.19 3.76
C VAL A 264 11.59 -7.29 4.73
N SER A 265 12.71 -7.09 5.42
CA SER A 265 13.28 -8.09 6.31
C SER A 265 12.34 -8.45 7.47
N THR A 266 11.95 -9.70 7.55
CA THR A 266 11.18 -10.28 8.66
C THR A 266 11.85 -10.02 10.01
N ASN A 267 13.17 -10.09 10.07
CA ASN A 267 13.94 -9.90 11.31
C ASN A 267 13.99 -8.44 11.77
N ILE A 268 13.93 -7.48 10.83
CA ILE A 268 13.97 -6.05 11.16
C ILE A 268 12.57 -5.53 11.50
N HIS A 269 11.53 -6.03 10.83
CA HIS A 269 10.19 -5.44 10.90
C HIS A 269 9.18 -6.32 11.65
N SER A 270 8.92 -7.53 11.16
CA SER A 270 7.81 -8.37 11.64
C SER A 270 8.07 -8.97 13.03
N ARG A 271 9.25 -9.51 13.27
CA ARG A 271 9.61 -10.12 14.58
C ARG A 271 9.61 -9.09 15.71
N PRO A 272 10.28 -7.92 15.58
CA PRO A 272 10.23 -6.90 16.63
C PRO A 272 8.83 -6.33 16.84
N PHE A 273 8.03 -6.18 15.78
CA PHE A 273 6.66 -5.72 15.92
C PHE A 273 5.83 -6.71 16.75
N ALA A 274 5.90 -8.00 16.43
CA ALA A 274 5.21 -9.05 17.18
C ALA A 274 5.66 -9.15 18.65
N ALA A 275 6.93 -8.84 18.92
CA ALA A 275 7.45 -8.82 20.28
C ALA A 275 6.98 -7.60 21.11
N ASN A 276 6.65 -6.50 20.45
CA ASN A 276 6.28 -5.25 21.14
C ASN A 276 4.76 -5.00 21.16
N ALA A 277 3.99 -5.46 20.18
CA ALA A 277 2.55 -5.33 20.16
C ALA A 277 1.88 -6.46 20.98
N PRO A 278 1.14 -6.14 22.06
CA PRO A 278 0.73 -7.14 23.06
C PRO A 278 -0.23 -8.22 22.53
N ASN A 279 -1.01 -7.90 21.50
CA ASN A 279 -2.02 -8.81 20.92
C ASN A 279 -1.61 -9.29 19.51
N ALA A 280 -0.31 -9.38 19.24
CA ALA A 280 0.19 -9.75 17.93
C ALA A 280 0.49 -11.26 17.81
N LYS A 281 -0.06 -11.89 16.77
CA LYS A 281 0.27 -13.22 16.27
C LYS A 281 1.22 -13.07 15.09
N LEU A 282 2.34 -13.80 15.08
CA LEU A 282 3.29 -13.83 13.98
C LEU A 282 3.27 -15.17 13.27
N ILE A 283 3.09 -15.14 11.96
CA ILE A 283 3.17 -16.29 11.06
C ILE A 283 4.32 -16.04 10.08
N VAL A 284 5.36 -16.85 10.15
CA VAL A 284 6.51 -16.80 9.25
C VAL A 284 6.42 -17.96 8.27
N LEU A 285 6.40 -17.68 6.98
CA LEU A 285 6.25 -18.68 5.93
C LEU A 285 7.63 -19.06 5.37
N PRO A 286 8.10 -20.31 5.57
CA PRO A 286 9.36 -20.77 5.04
C PRO A 286 9.40 -20.67 3.50
N GLY A 287 10.51 -20.18 2.96
CA GLY A 287 10.72 -20.09 1.52
C GLY A 287 9.83 -19.10 0.77
N VAL A 288 8.99 -18.31 1.47
CA VAL A 288 8.12 -17.30 0.87
C VAL A 288 8.81 -15.94 0.86
N GLY A 289 8.61 -15.18 -0.21
CA GLY A 289 9.11 -13.81 -0.41
C GLY A 289 8.11 -12.74 0.04
N HIS A 290 8.17 -11.58 -0.65
CA HIS A 290 7.46 -10.36 -0.24
C HIS A 290 5.95 -10.36 -0.54
N MET A 291 5.52 -11.04 -1.60
CA MET A 291 4.13 -10.96 -2.10
C MET A 291 3.22 -11.99 -1.43
N ILE A 292 2.99 -11.82 -0.13
CA ILE A 292 2.23 -12.75 0.72
C ILE A 292 0.82 -13.03 0.19
N GLN A 293 0.11 -11.98 -0.26
CA GLN A 293 -1.25 -12.09 -0.81
C GLN A 293 -1.32 -12.93 -2.09
N GLN A 294 -0.19 -13.05 -2.79
CA GLN A 294 -0.08 -13.88 -3.99
C GLN A 294 0.43 -15.30 -3.67
N ALA A 295 1.34 -15.41 -2.71
CA ALA A 295 1.98 -16.67 -2.35
C ALA A 295 1.10 -17.55 -1.44
N ALA A 296 0.30 -16.94 -0.55
CA ALA A 296 -0.51 -17.65 0.43
C ALA A 296 -1.91 -17.02 0.60
N PRO A 297 -2.68 -16.84 -0.48
CA PRO A 297 -3.98 -16.16 -0.39
C PRO A 297 -4.97 -16.86 0.52
N ASP A 298 -4.97 -18.20 0.57
CA ASP A 298 -5.87 -18.98 1.42
C ASP A 298 -5.61 -18.73 2.90
N LEU A 299 -4.34 -18.64 3.29
CA LEU A 299 -3.96 -18.30 4.67
C LEU A 299 -4.39 -16.88 5.02
N VAL A 300 -4.17 -15.91 4.14
CA VAL A 300 -4.59 -14.52 4.37
C VAL A 300 -6.09 -14.45 4.60
N ILE A 301 -6.88 -15.14 3.77
CA ILE A 301 -8.34 -15.20 3.90
C ILE A 301 -8.74 -15.85 5.22
N ALA A 302 -8.14 -16.99 5.57
CA ALA A 302 -8.44 -17.69 6.81
C ALA A 302 -8.16 -16.83 8.06
N GLU A 303 -7.04 -16.09 8.09
CA GLU A 303 -6.71 -15.20 9.21
C GLU A 303 -7.67 -13.98 9.30
N VAL A 304 -8.12 -13.46 8.17
CA VAL A 304 -9.17 -12.41 8.15
C VAL A 304 -10.51 -12.96 8.66
N GLU A 305 -10.93 -14.14 8.22
CA GLU A 305 -12.16 -14.79 8.67
C GLU A 305 -12.09 -15.16 10.16
N ALA A 306 -10.94 -15.63 10.66
CA ALA A 306 -10.71 -15.88 12.08
C ALA A 306 -10.83 -14.60 12.93
N MET A 307 -10.36 -13.47 12.41
CA MET A 307 -10.47 -12.17 13.06
C MET A 307 -11.92 -11.68 13.09
N LEU A 308 -12.69 -11.89 12.01
CA LEU A 308 -14.12 -11.57 11.93
C LEU A 308 -14.96 -12.39 12.90
N SER A 309 -14.61 -13.66 13.11
CA SER A 309 -15.34 -14.57 14.04
C SER A 309 -14.93 -14.40 15.51
N GLY A 310 -13.98 -13.52 15.81
CA GLY A 310 -13.47 -13.35 17.18
C GLY A 310 -12.61 -14.51 17.70
N THR A 311 -12.21 -15.43 16.85
CA THR A 311 -11.36 -16.59 17.20
C THR A 311 -9.86 -16.28 17.07
N ALA A 312 -9.49 -15.11 16.56
CA ALA A 312 -8.10 -14.69 16.52
C ALA A 312 -7.55 -14.40 17.93
N PRO A 313 -6.28 -14.73 18.23
CA PRO A 313 -5.66 -14.41 19.50
C PRO A 313 -5.78 -12.91 19.84
N GLY A 314 -6.22 -12.59 21.06
CA GLY A 314 -6.42 -11.18 21.50
C GLY A 314 -7.79 -10.56 21.15
N ALA A 315 -8.67 -11.24 20.42
CA ALA A 315 -10.00 -10.71 20.11
C ALA A 315 -10.91 -10.57 21.34
N GLU A 316 -10.77 -11.47 22.32
CA GLU A 316 -11.55 -11.42 23.58
C GLU A 316 -11.21 -10.19 24.43
N ALA A 317 -9.94 -9.76 24.45
CA ALA A 317 -9.52 -8.59 25.21
C ALA A 317 -10.03 -7.26 24.63
N ALA A 318 -10.27 -7.20 23.31
CA ALA A 318 -10.74 -6.00 22.63
C ALA A 318 -12.27 -5.78 22.72
N ALA A 319 -13.04 -6.81 23.10
CA ALA A 319 -14.49 -6.73 23.26
C ALA A 319 -14.92 -6.18 24.65
N ALA A 320 -13.98 -6.10 25.61
CA ALA A 320 -14.25 -5.70 26.99
C ALA A 320 -13.99 -4.20 27.30
N HIS A 321 -13.67 -3.39 26.32
CA HIS A 321 -13.39 -1.95 26.42
C HIS A 321 -14.18 -1.16 25.34
#